data_cd623ff241b410d4bdc5bea247172e4e
#
_entry.id   cd623ff241b410d4bdc5bea247172e4e
#
_cell.length_a   1.000
_cell.length_b   1.000
_cell.length_c   1.000
_cell.angle_alpha   90.00
_cell.angle_beta   90.00
_cell.angle_gamma   90.00
#
_symmetry.space_group_name_H-M   'P 1'
#
loop_
_entity.id
_entity.type
_entity.pdbx_description
1 polymer ?
#
loop_
_entity_poly.entity_id
_entity_poly.type
_entity_poly.pdbx_seq_one_letter_code
_entity_poly.pdbx_strand_id
1 'polypeptide(L)'
;MIRKEKIELLESYINELKTIKMDYIDNNGKFLNIERYKCLLNNGKNITREKILKGRSDGSASIIMPIIKDTGEIIFSVEPRVFTKVQVCVNLPAGYIEKGETGIDAARRELLEETGFTFKDYVYLGAFYQDQGCSSALNEYILGLDCVKQAGQNLDDGEFIKYFICNYDEAKYLINSGYVCDTNSVLAFERAKQYIRK
;
A
#
# COMPACT_ATOMS: atom_id res chain seq x y z
N MET A 1 -3.18 -20.38 12.46
CA MET A 1 -2.52 -21.06 11.32
C MET A 1 -3.43 -20.87 10.11
N ILE A 2 -2.89 -20.40 8.99
CA ILE A 2 -3.67 -20.20 7.76
C ILE A 2 -4.08 -21.54 7.13
N ARG A 3 -5.26 -21.62 6.51
CA ARG A 3 -5.72 -22.82 5.83
C ARG A 3 -4.86 -23.11 4.59
N LYS A 4 -4.58 -24.39 4.34
CA LYS A 4 -3.72 -24.83 3.22
C LYS A 4 -4.21 -24.29 1.86
N GLU A 5 -5.52 -24.37 1.61
CA GLU A 5 -6.15 -23.92 0.36
C GLU A 5 -5.95 -22.41 0.11
N LYS A 6 -5.94 -21.60 1.18
CA LYS A 6 -5.65 -20.15 1.06
C LYS A 6 -4.18 -19.88 0.71
N ILE A 7 -3.26 -20.66 1.26
CA ILE A 7 -1.84 -20.55 0.88
C ILE A 7 -1.65 -20.98 -0.58
N GLU A 8 -2.24 -22.09 -1.00
CA GLU A 8 -2.18 -22.56 -2.39
C GLU A 8 -2.74 -21.50 -3.37
N LEU A 9 -3.84 -20.86 -3.02
CA LEU A 9 -4.41 -19.76 -3.80
C LEU A 9 -3.46 -18.56 -3.85
N LEU A 10 -2.90 -18.14 -2.73
CA LEU A 10 -1.97 -17.02 -2.66
C LEU A 10 -0.71 -17.30 -3.49
N GLU A 11 -0.13 -18.50 -3.37
CA GLU A 11 1.03 -18.93 -4.15
C GLU A 11 0.71 -18.96 -5.65
N SER A 12 -0.51 -19.32 -6.04
CA SER A 12 -0.92 -19.29 -7.46
C SER A 12 -0.92 -17.85 -7.99
N TYR A 13 -1.40 -16.87 -7.22
CA TYR A 13 -1.37 -15.45 -7.59
C TYR A 13 0.06 -14.92 -7.69
N ILE A 14 0.92 -15.26 -6.71
CA ILE A 14 2.33 -14.89 -6.72
C ILE A 14 3.03 -15.45 -7.96
N ASN A 15 2.81 -16.71 -8.30
CA ASN A 15 3.42 -17.34 -9.46
C ASN A 15 2.93 -16.72 -10.78
N GLU A 16 1.66 -16.39 -10.91
CA GLU A 16 1.10 -15.74 -12.10
C GLU A 16 1.68 -14.34 -12.34
N LEU A 17 1.88 -13.57 -11.27
CA LEU A 17 2.33 -12.18 -11.33
C LEU A 17 3.87 -12.02 -11.34
N LYS A 18 4.61 -13.13 -11.26
CA LYS A 18 6.07 -13.11 -11.17
C LYS A 18 6.72 -12.64 -12.48
N THR A 19 7.73 -11.77 -12.35
CA THR A 19 8.50 -11.29 -13.48
C THR A 19 9.31 -12.42 -14.10
N ILE A 20 9.13 -12.69 -15.40
CA ILE A 20 9.89 -13.68 -16.15
C ILE A 20 11.21 -13.08 -16.66
N LYS A 21 11.16 -11.83 -17.13
CA LYS A 21 12.31 -11.14 -17.71
C LYS A 21 12.23 -9.63 -17.39
N MET A 22 13.39 -9.05 -17.12
CA MET A 22 13.52 -7.61 -16.91
C MET A 22 14.70 -7.12 -17.73
N ASP A 23 14.44 -6.23 -18.70
CA ASP A 23 15.47 -5.62 -19.55
C ASP A 23 15.68 -4.17 -19.11
N TYR A 24 16.96 -3.78 -18.98
CA TYR A 24 17.32 -2.39 -18.80
C TYR A 24 17.00 -1.60 -20.10
N ILE A 25 16.36 -0.46 -19.96
CA ILE A 25 16.01 0.40 -21.10
C ILE A 25 16.98 1.60 -21.15
N ASP A 26 16.94 2.46 -20.13
CA ASP A 26 17.78 3.64 -20.03
C ASP A 26 17.77 4.20 -18.58
N ASN A 27 18.44 5.31 -18.34
CA ASN A 27 18.45 6.02 -17.07
C ASN A 27 17.62 7.31 -17.06
N ASN A 28 16.76 7.53 -18.06
CA ASN A 28 15.91 8.71 -18.20
C ASN A 28 14.56 8.46 -17.50
N GLY A 29 14.55 8.50 -16.16
CA GLY A 29 13.34 8.32 -15.38
C GLY A 29 12.26 9.34 -15.73
N LYS A 30 11.04 8.88 -15.97
CA LYS A 30 9.88 9.74 -16.22
C LYS A 30 9.02 9.94 -14.97
N PHE A 31 9.05 8.94 -14.08
CA PHE A 31 8.23 8.92 -12.87
C PHE A 31 8.96 9.53 -11.67
N LEU A 32 10.26 9.23 -11.51
CA LEU A 32 11.07 9.75 -10.43
C LEU A 32 11.85 10.99 -10.86
N ASN A 33 11.76 12.06 -10.05
CA ASN A 33 12.56 13.27 -10.21
C ASN A 33 13.28 13.59 -8.92
N ILE A 34 14.44 14.24 -9.01
CA ILE A 34 15.26 14.63 -7.87
C ILE A 34 15.41 16.16 -7.89
N GLU A 35 15.06 16.78 -6.77
CA GLU A 35 15.33 18.20 -6.49
C GLU A 35 16.46 18.32 -5.48
N ARG A 36 17.30 19.33 -5.62
CA ARG A 36 18.42 19.60 -4.74
C ARG A 36 18.29 20.94 -4.05
N TYR A 37 18.40 20.96 -2.72
CA TYR A 37 18.21 22.14 -1.89
C TYR A 37 19.45 22.46 -1.07
N LYS A 38 19.73 23.77 -0.94
CA LYS A 38 20.67 24.30 0.05
C LYS A 38 19.84 24.88 1.20
N CYS A 39 20.01 24.33 2.40
CA CYS A 39 19.23 24.71 3.58
C CYS A 39 20.15 25.39 4.60
N LEU A 40 19.75 26.54 5.12
CA LEU A 40 20.41 27.22 6.24
C LEU A 40 19.71 26.84 7.55
N LEU A 41 20.45 26.24 8.47
CA LEU A 41 19.95 25.90 9.80
C LEU A 41 20.03 27.10 10.75
N ASN A 42 19.22 27.09 11.83
CA ASN A 42 19.23 28.14 12.85
C ASN A 42 20.60 28.36 13.53
N ASN A 43 21.45 27.35 13.54
CA ASN A 43 22.83 27.46 14.07
C ASN A 43 23.83 28.08 13.07
N GLY A 44 23.36 28.60 11.94
CA GLY A 44 24.16 29.21 10.88
C GLY A 44 24.85 28.24 9.93
N LYS A 45 24.66 26.92 10.09
CA LYS A 45 25.27 25.91 9.19
C LYS A 45 24.42 25.70 7.93
N ASN A 46 25.11 25.61 6.80
CA ASN A 46 24.50 25.21 5.54
C ASN A 46 24.61 23.69 5.36
N ILE A 47 23.53 23.07 4.91
CA ILE A 47 23.47 21.66 4.49
C ILE A 47 22.89 21.57 3.08
N THR A 48 23.29 20.57 2.33
CA THR A 48 22.67 20.23 1.04
C THR A 48 21.87 18.95 1.21
N ARG A 49 20.66 18.92 0.64
CA ARG A 49 19.78 17.77 0.67
C ARG A 49 19.15 17.56 -0.71
N GLU A 50 18.87 16.32 -1.00
CA GLU A 50 18.14 15.90 -2.21
C GLU A 50 16.75 15.38 -1.80
N LYS A 51 15.75 15.71 -2.59
CA LYS A 51 14.37 15.29 -2.40
C LYS A 51 13.90 14.52 -3.62
N ILE A 52 13.30 13.37 -3.40
CA ILE A 52 12.63 12.58 -4.44
C ILE A 52 11.20 13.08 -4.61
N LEU A 53 10.80 13.29 -5.88
CA LEU A 53 9.41 13.46 -6.29
C LEU A 53 8.97 12.23 -7.06
N LYS A 54 7.70 11.82 -6.86
CA LYS A 54 7.09 10.67 -7.53
C LYS A 54 5.93 11.14 -8.40
N GLY A 55 6.07 10.94 -9.71
CA GLY A 55 5.11 11.48 -10.67
C GLY A 55 5.06 13.01 -10.63
N ARG A 56 3.87 13.57 -10.44
CA ARG A 56 3.63 15.03 -10.32
C ARG A 56 3.42 15.51 -8.88
N SER A 57 3.63 14.63 -7.90
CA SER A 57 3.41 14.90 -6.47
C SER A 57 4.65 14.56 -5.64
N ASP A 58 4.57 14.70 -4.34
CA ASP A 58 5.61 14.25 -3.42
C ASP A 58 5.56 12.74 -3.13
N GLY A 59 4.51 12.05 -3.62
CA GLY A 59 4.30 10.63 -3.45
C GLY A 59 3.55 10.27 -2.17
N SER A 60 2.83 11.23 -1.55
CA SER A 60 1.90 10.92 -0.46
C SER A 60 0.82 9.95 -0.92
N ALA A 61 0.51 8.96 -0.10
CA ALA A 61 -0.42 7.89 -0.43
C ALA A 61 -1.39 7.62 0.72
N SER A 62 -2.52 6.98 0.40
CA SER A 62 -3.43 6.44 1.40
C SER A 62 -3.34 4.92 1.42
N ILE A 63 -3.21 4.35 2.62
CA ILE A 63 -3.13 2.91 2.87
C ILE A 63 -4.39 2.48 3.61
N ILE A 64 -5.09 1.50 3.07
CA ILE A 64 -6.36 1.06 3.62
C ILE A 64 -6.26 -0.36 4.17
N MET A 65 -6.65 -0.57 5.43
CA MET A 65 -6.92 -1.88 5.98
C MET A 65 -8.43 -2.13 5.97
N PRO A 66 -8.97 -2.85 4.97
CA PRO A 66 -10.40 -3.03 4.81
C PRO A 66 -10.89 -4.24 5.60
N ILE A 67 -11.95 -4.05 6.39
CA ILE A 67 -12.64 -5.11 7.14
C ILE A 67 -14.00 -5.36 6.52
N ILE A 68 -14.22 -6.57 6.01
CA ILE A 68 -15.49 -6.99 5.39
C ILE A 68 -16.58 -7.09 6.45
N LYS A 69 -17.72 -6.48 6.16
CA LYS A 69 -18.84 -6.33 7.08
C LYS A 69 -19.33 -7.64 7.72
N ASP A 70 -19.57 -8.64 6.90
CA ASP A 70 -20.27 -9.86 7.35
C ASP A 70 -19.32 -10.91 7.94
N THR A 71 -18.04 -10.87 7.57
CA THR A 71 -17.06 -11.91 7.93
C THR A 71 -15.97 -11.40 8.87
N GLY A 72 -15.73 -10.08 8.95
CA GLY A 72 -14.63 -9.50 9.67
C GLY A 72 -13.25 -9.81 9.05
N GLU A 73 -13.23 -10.35 7.82
CA GLU A 73 -12.00 -10.67 7.10
C GLU A 73 -11.37 -9.41 6.51
N ILE A 74 -10.06 -9.48 6.29
CA ILE A 74 -9.21 -8.41 5.77
C ILE A 74 -8.92 -8.68 4.30
N ILE A 75 -8.92 -7.62 3.48
CA ILE A 75 -8.57 -7.70 2.07
C ILE A 75 -7.12 -7.22 1.89
N PHE A 76 -6.32 -8.01 1.18
CA PHE A 76 -4.96 -7.68 0.74
C PHE A 76 -4.91 -7.61 -0.78
N SER A 77 -4.06 -6.75 -1.32
CA SER A 77 -3.67 -6.73 -2.73
C SER A 77 -2.43 -7.61 -2.94
N VAL A 78 -2.37 -8.31 -4.07
CA VAL A 78 -1.22 -9.11 -4.52
C VAL A 78 -0.78 -8.55 -5.86
N GLU A 79 0.44 -8.00 -5.94
CA GLU A 79 0.89 -7.23 -7.09
C GLU A 79 2.38 -7.38 -7.40
N PRO A 80 2.82 -7.19 -8.65
CA PRO A 80 4.21 -7.16 -9.02
C PRO A 80 4.95 -5.97 -8.37
N ARG A 81 6.03 -6.26 -7.67
CA ARG A 81 6.99 -5.28 -7.13
C ARG A 81 8.39 -5.68 -7.60
N VAL A 82 8.62 -5.53 -8.89
CA VAL A 82 9.71 -6.14 -9.68
C VAL A 82 11.13 -5.87 -9.14
N PHE A 83 11.34 -4.78 -8.40
CA PHE A 83 12.63 -4.44 -7.82
C PHE A 83 12.84 -5.03 -6.41
N THR A 84 11.81 -5.65 -5.82
CA THR A 84 11.96 -6.35 -4.56
C THR A 84 12.54 -7.75 -4.77
N LYS A 85 13.15 -8.31 -3.73
CA LYS A 85 13.71 -9.67 -3.80
C LYS A 85 12.63 -10.74 -4.08
N VAL A 86 11.41 -10.50 -3.61
CA VAL A 86 10.29 -11.43 -3.78
C VAL A 86 9.52 -11.21 -5.09
N GLN A 87 9.71 -10.05 -5.74
CA GLN A 87 9.13 -9.62 -7.03
C GLN A 87 7.60 -9.47 -7.06
N VAL A 88 6.87 -10.17 -6.21
CA VAL A 88 5.42 -10.03 -6.00
C VAL A 88 5.19 -9.86 -4.52
N CYS A 89 4.49 -8.79 -4.15
CA CYS A 89 4.22 -8.46 -2.76
C CYS A 89 2.74 -8.63 -2.43
N VAL A 90 2.48 -9.02 -1.19
CA VAL A 90 1.16 -9.02 -0.58
C VAL A 90 1.09 -7.79 0.30
N ASN A 91 0.26 -6.83 -0.07
CA ASN A 91 0.17 -5.52 0.59
C ASN A 91 -1.29 -5.24 0.97
N LEU A 92 -1.51 -4.26 1.83
CA LEU A 92 -2.83 -3.64 1.92
C LEU A 92 -3.09 -2.77 0.68
N PRO A 93 -4.34 -2.65 0.21
CA PRO A 93 -4.70 -1.74 -0.87
C PRO A 93 -4.23 -0.31 -0.59
N ALA A 94 -3.63 0.34 -1.58
CA ALA A 94 -3.05 1.66 -1.39
C ALA A 94 -2.77 2.37 -2.72
N GLY A 95 -2.98 3.68 -2.75
CA GLY A 95 -2.60 4.49 -3.89
C GLY A 95 -2.30 5.94 -3.55
N TYR A 96 -1.86 6.70 -4.53
CA TYR A 96 -1.49 8.09 -4.35
C TYR A 96 -2.70 8.96 -4.09
N ILE A 97 -2.53 9.94 -3.19
CA ILE A 97 -3.52 11.00 -2.95
C ILE A 97 -3.41 11.99 -4.11
N GLU A 98 -4.47 12.14 -4.88
CA GLU A 98 -4.52 13.04 -6.03
C GLU A 98 -4.70 14.50 -5.60
N LYS A 99 -4.44 15.41 -6.54
CA LYS A 99 -4.56 16.85 -6.28
C LYS A 99 -6.00 17.24 -5.93
N GLY A 100 -6.21 17.70 -4.70
CA GLY A 100 -7.51 18.13 -4.20
C GLY A 100 -8.33 17.01 -3.55
N GLU A 101 -7.78 15.80 -3.50
CA GLU A 101 -8.36 14.65 -2.82
C GLU A 101 -7.91 14.62 -1.36
N THR A 102 -8.76 14.13 -0.46
CA THR A 102 -8.34 13.80 0.90
C THR A 102 -7.81 12.36 0.95
N GLY A 103 -7.01 12.01 1.97
CA GLY A 103 -6.53 10.64 2.13
C GLY A 103 -7.68 9.62 2.26
N ILE A 104 -8.83 10.02 2.81
CA ILE A 104 -10.02 9.17 2.93
C ILE A 104 -10.68 8.95 1.57
N ASP A 105 -10.74 9.98 0.72
CA ASP A 105 -11.31 9.86 -0.62
C ASP A 105 -10.41 8.97 -1.49
N ALA A 106 -9.08 9.17 -1.43
CA ALA A 106 -8.10 8.30 -2.07
C ALA A 106 -8.26 6.84 -1.59
N ALA A 107 -8.37 6.62 -0.27
CA ALA A 107 -8.59 5.29 0.30
C ALA A 107 -9.82 4.61 -0.29
N ARG A 108 -10.93 5.34 -0.43
CA ARG A 108 -12.19 4.79 -0.95
C ARG A 108 -12.10 4.49 -2.44
N ARG A 109 -11.49 5.38 -3.22
CA ARG A 109 -11.28 5.22 -4.66
C ARG A 109 -10.39 4.01 -4.93
N GLU A 110 -9.19 3.95 -4.32
CA GLU A 110 -8.23 2.87 -4.52
C GLU A 110 -8.78 1.50 -4.09
N LEU A 111 -9.46 1.41 -2.94
CA LEU A 111 -10.09 0.17 -2.52
C LEU A 111 -11.13 -0.32 -3.54
N LEU A 112 -11.91 0.60 -4.12
CA LEU A 112 -12.90 0.26 -5.13
C LEU A 112 -12.24 -0.19 -6.43
N GLU A 113 -11.23 0.51 -6.91
CA GLU A 113 -10.50 0.22 -8.15
C GLU A 113 -9.75 -1.10 -8.05
N GLU A 114 -8.93 -1.28 -7.00
CA GLU A 114 -8.12 -2.48 -6.82
C GLU A 114 -8.91 -3.74 -6.46
N THR A 115 -10.02 -3.60 -5.75
CA THR A 115 -10.71 -4.78 -5.18
C THR A 115 -12.20 -4.85 -5.49
N GLY A 116 -12.80 -3.76 -5.91
CA GLY A 116 -14.25 -3.62 -6.10
C GLY A 116 -15.03 -3.50 -4.79
N PHE A 117 -14.36 -3.36 -3.65
CA PHE A 117 -14.99 -3.10 -2.35
C PHE A 117 -14.98 -1.60 -2.02
N THR A 118 -15.91 -1.20 -1.18
CA THR A 118 -15.94 0.14 -0.57
C THR A 118 -16.27 0.03 0.89
N PHE A 119 -15.92 1.04 1.71
CA PHE A 119 -16.26 1.10 3.13
C PHE A 119 -17.29 2.18 3.41
N LYS A 120 -18.11 1.95 4.43
CA LYS A 120 -19.08 2.92 4.91
C LYS A 120 -18.48 3.81 6.00
N ASP A 121 -17.91 3.19 7.02
CA ASP A 121 -17.31 3.81 8.17
C ASP A 121 -15.80 3.56 8.20
N TYR A 122 -15.07 4.40 8.92
CA TYR A 122 -13.62 4.27 9.00
C TYR A 122 -13.07 4.76 10.34
N VAL A 123 -11.84 4.33 10.63
CA VAL A 123 -11.00 4.91 11.68
C VAL A 123 -9.73 5.44 11.06
N TYR A 124 -9.41 6.70 11.32
CA TYR A 124 -8.12 7.29 10.95
C TYR A 124 -7.04 6.78 11.89
N LEU A 125 -6.07 6.05 11.36
CA LEU A 125 -5.00 5.43 12.14
C LEU A 125 -3.76 6.33 12.31
N GLY A 126 -3.72 7.47 11.61
CA GLY A 126 -2.65 8.45 11.64
C GLY A 126 -1.98 8.66 10.29
N ALA A 127 -1.03 9.60 10.25
CA ALA A 127 -0.19 9.86 9.09
C ALA A 127 1.30 9.78 9.47
N PHE A 128 2.11 9.17 8.60
CA PHE A 128 3.51 8.91 8.87
C PHE A 128 4.37 9.11 7.62
N TYR A 129 5.54 9.70 7.80
CA TYR A 129 6.52 9.82 6.73
C TYR A 129 7.11 8.46 6.38
N GLN A 130 7.15 8.16 5.10
CA GLN A 130 7.70 6.90 4.59
C GLN A 130 9.24 6.91 4.63
N ASP A 131 9.85 8.01 4.20
CA ASP A 131 11.30 8.18 4.12
C ASP A 131 11.68 9.65 4.36
N GLN A 132 11.89 10.02 5.62
CA GLN A 132 12.22 11.38 6.04
C GLN A 132 13.59 11.87 5.52
N GLY A 133 14.45 10.96 5.09
CA GLY A 133 15.79 11.29 4.61
C GLY A 133 15.79 12.00 3.27
N CYS A 134 14.88 11.64 2.40
CA CYS A 134 14.85 12.14 1.02
C CYS A 134 13.45 12.36 0.45
N SER A 135 12.39 12.20 1.22
CA SER A 135 11.01 12.36 0.76
C SER A 135 10.20 13.22 1.73
N SER A 136 9.26 13.99 1.21
CA SER A 136 8.21 14.67 1.98
C SER A 136 6.88 13.90 1.96
N ALA A 137 6.83 12.74 1.33
CA ALA A 137 5.63 11.92 1.25
C ALA A 137 5.13 11.54 2.65
N LEU A 138 3.90 11.95 2.95
CA LEU A 138 3.18 11.68 4.18
C LEU A 138 2.06 10.68 3.88
N ASN A 139 2.25 9.43 4.25
CA ASN A 139 1.25 8.41 4.03
C ASN A 139 0.18 8.45 5.12
N GLU A 140 -1.09 8.42 4.70
CA GLU A 140 -2.25 8.34 5.59
C GLU A 140 -2.73 6.89 5.71
N TYR A 141 -3.12 6.49 6.93
CA TYR A 141 -3.51 5.11 7.23
C TYR A 141 -4.95 5.08 7.70
N ILE A 142 -5.76 4.27 7.03
CA ILE A 142 -7.20 4.18 7.22
C ILE A 142 -7.61 2.74 7.53
N LEU A 143 -8.37 2.53 8.59
CA LEU A 143 -9.10 1.29 8.82
C LEU A 143 -10.50 1.46 8.23
N GLY A 144 -10.75 0.81 7.10
CA GLY A 144 -12.09 0.78 6.48
C GLY A 144 -12.97 -0.24 7.18
N LEU A 145 -14.12 0.19 7.66
CA LEU A 145 -15.08 -0.66 8.37
C LEU A 145 -16.32 -0.92 7.51
N ASP A 146 -16.98 -2.03 7.78
CA ASP A 146 -18.21 -2.43 7.07
C ASP A 146 -18.03 -2.47 5.55
N CYS A 147 -16.87 -2.97 5.09
CA CYS A 147 -16.59 -3.08 3.66
C CYS A 147 -17.55 -4.03 2.98
N VAL A 148 -18.09 -3.60 1.84
CA VAL A 148 -19.00 -4.39 0.99
C VAL A 148 -18.52 -4.39 -0.45
N LYS A 149 -18.75 -5.50 -1.15
CA LYS A 149 -18.47 -5.60 -2.59
C LYS A 149 -19.47 -4.75 -3.35
N GLN A 150 -19.00 -3.79 -4.14
CA GLN A 150 -19.83 -2.87 -4.91
C GLN A 150 -19.71 -3.09 -6.42
N ALA A 151 -18.52 -3.45 -6.91
CA ALA A 151 -18.23 -3.57 -8.34
C ALA A 151 -17.21 -4.70 -8.62
N GLY A 152 -16.85 -4.89 -9.89
CA GLY A 152 -15.62 -5.56 -10.30
C GLY A 152 -14.40 -4.68 -10.03
N GLN A 153 -13.20 -5.23 -10.19
CA GLN A 153 -11.97 -4.43 -10.25
C GLN A 153 -12.00 -3.52 -11.48
N ASN A 154 -11.42 -2.33 -11.34
CA ASN A 154 -11.25 -1.36 -12.42
C ASN A 154 -9.83 -0.81 -12.35
N LEU A 155 -8.87 -1.63 -12.73
CA LEU A 155 -7.44 -1.33 -12.68
C LEU A 155 -7.03 -0.37 -13.80
N ASP A 156 -6.07 0.49 -13.52
CA ASP A 156 -5.45 1.35 -14.51
C ASP A 156 -4.60 0.55 -15.51
N ASP A 157 -4.34 1.15 -16.68
CA ASP A 157 -3.45 0.57 -17.69
C ASP A 157 -2.04 0.36 -17.11
N GLY A 158 -1.62 -0.90 -17.04
CA GLY A 158 -0.32 -1.28 -16.47
C GLY A 158 -0.37 -1.75 -15.02
N GLU A 159 -1.52 -1.76 -14.39
CA GLU A 159 -1.74 -2.39 -13.09
C GLU A 159 -2.13 -3.85 -13.23
N PHE A 160 -1.51 -4.70 -12.44
CA PHE A 160 -1.75 -6.14 -12.40
C PHE A 160 -1.93 -6.56 -10.95
N ILE A 161 -3.16 -6.39 -10.44
CA ILE A 161 -3.49 -6.61 -9.03
C ILE A 161 -4.52 -7.74 -8.91
N LYS A 162 -4.25 -8.70 -8.02
CA LYS A 162 -5.23 -9.63 -7.49
C LYS A 162 -5.50 -9.30 -6.04
N TYR A 163 -6.70 -9.55 -5.54
CA TYR A 163 -6.95 -9.39 -4.12
C TYR A 163 -7.13 -10.74 -3.41
N PHE A 164 -6.72 -10.78 -2.16
CA PHE A 164 -6.73 -11.95 -1.31
C PHE A 164 -7.44 -11.64 0.02
N ILE A 165 -8.33 -12.51 0.44
CA ILE A 165 -9.15 -12.30 1.64
C ILE A 165 -8.75 -13.31 2.70
N CYS A 166 -8.48 -12.84 3.92
CA CYS A 166 -8.14 -13.68 5.05
C CYS A 166 -8.62 -13.10 6.38
N ASN A 167 -8.76 -13.95 7.39
CA ASN A 167 -9.09 -13.51 8.73
C ASN A 167 -7.87 -12.90 9.45
N TYR A 168 -8.10 -12.32 10.64
CA TYR A 168 -7.06 -11.64 11.41
C TYR A 168 -5.86 -12.55 11.75
N ASP A 169 -6.10 -13.81 12.17
CA ASP A 169 -5.01 -14.74 12.52
C ASP A 169 -4.23 -15.20 11.28
N GLU A 170 -4.89 -15.33 10.15
CA GLU A 170 -4.27 -15.62 8.86
C GLU A 170 -3.42 -14.42 8.40
N ALA A 171 -3.92 -13.18 8.51
CA ALA A 171 -3.16 -11.96 8.21
C ALA A 171 -1.90 -11.84 9.10
N LYS A 172 -2.04 -12.10 10.38
CA LYS A 172 -0.90 -12.17 11.31
C LYS A 172 0.12 -13.23 10.91
N TYR A 173 -0.34 -14.39 10.43
CA TYR A 173 0.55 -15.42 9.90
C TYR A 173 1.30 -14.91 8.66
N LEU A 174 0.62 -14.28 7.71
CA LEU A 174 1.24 -13.73 6.49
C LEU A 174 2.33 -12.70 6.81
N ILE A 175 2.10 -11.84 7.79
CA ILE A 175 3.10 -10.87 8.27
C ILE A 175 4.30 -11.60 8.91
N ASN A 176 4.06 -12.52 9.83
CA ASN A 176 5.12 -13.19 10.57
C ASN A 176 5.96 -14.15 9.70
N SER A 177 5.39 -14.69 8.63
CA SER A 177 6.08 -15.56 7.68
C SER A 177 6.72 -14.83 6.50
N GLY A 178 6.57 -13.49 6.43
CA GLY A 178 7.23 -12.63 5.43
C GLY A 178 6.54 -12.56 4.07
N TYR A 179 5.31 -13.06 3.93
CA TYR A 179 4.49 -12.79 2.74
C TYR A 179 4.13 -11.31 2.65
N VAL A 180 3.72 -10.71 3.77
CA VAL A 180 3.54 -9.26 3.90
C VAL A 180 4.82 -8.71 4.50
N CYS A 181 5.58 -7.95 3.72
CA CYS A 181 6.90 -7.47 4.09
C CYS A 181 7.12 -5.97 3.86
N ASP A 182 6.09 -5.24 3.47
CA ASP A 182 6.14 -3.78 3.35
C ASP A 182 5.78 -3.10 4.68
N THR A 183 6.43 -1.97 4.93
CA THR A 183 6.25 -1.22 6.18
C THR A 183 4.86 -0.62 6.33
N ASN A 184 4.21 -0.24 5.23
CA ASN A 184 2.90 0.39 5.27
C ASN A 184 1.84 -0.59 5.77
N SER A 185 1.79 -1.80 5.20
CA SER A 185 0.84 -2.84 5.59
C SER A 185 1.06 -3.28 7.04
N VAL A 186 2.33 -3.49 7.44
CA VAL A 186 2.66 -3.86 8.82
C VAL A 186 2.26 -2.76 9.81
N LEU A 187 2.54 -1.49 9.50
CA LEU A 187 2.19 -0.37 10.36
C LEU A 187 0.66 -0.21 10.49
N ALA A 188 -0.08 -0.27 9.37
CA ALA A 188 -1.53 -0.20 9.39
C ALA A 188 -2.14 -1.32 10.25
N PHE A 189 -1.66 -2.57 10.07
CA PHE A 189 -2.09 -3.72 10.85
C PHE A 189 -1.83 -3.54 12.35
N GLU A 190 -0.64 -3.08 12.73
CA GLU A 190 -0.29 -2.82 14.13
C GLU A 190 -1.15 -1.70 14.74
N ARG A 191 -1.38 -0.62 14.02
CA ARG A 191 -2.22 0.50 14.46
C ARG A 191 -3.70 0.11 14.60
N ALA A 192 -4.20 -0.79 13.74
CA ALA A 192 -5.58 -1.24 13.74
C ALA A 192 -5.91 -2.22 14.89
N LYS A 193 -4.93 -2.88 15.49
CA LYS A 193 -5.13 -3.91 16.53
C LYS A 193 -6.09 -3.51 17.65
N GLN A 194 -6.03 -2.29 18.10
CA GLN A 194 -6.87 -1.79 19.20
C GLN A 194 -8.34 -1.66 18.85
N TYR A 195 -8.67 -1.65 17.54
CA TYR A 195 -10.04 -1.51 17.05
C TYR A 195 -10.66 -2.83 16.60
N ILE A 196 -9.86 -3.86 16.33
CA ILE A 196 -10.31 -5.15 15.79
C ILE A 196 -10.48 -6.19 16.91
N ARG A 197 -9.67 -6.08 17.97
CA ARG A 197 -9.75 -6.96 19.13
C ARG A 197 -10.75 -6.44 20.18
N LYS A 198 -12.01 -6.66 19.95
CA LYS A 198 -13.04 -6.56 21.00
C LYS A 198 -13.92 -7.79 20.98
#